data_96317c61fecde4a930bcb4936f754625
#
_entry.id   96317c61fecde4a930bcb4936f754625
#
_cell.length_a   1.000
_cell.length_b   1.000
_cell.length_c   1.000
_cell.angle_alpha   90.00
_cell.angle_beta   90.00
_cell.angle_gamma   90.00
#
_symmetry.space_group_name_H-M   'P 1'
#
loop_
_entity.id
_entity.type
_entity.pdbx_description
1 polymer ?
#
loop_
_entity_poly.entity_id
_entity_poly.type
_entity_poly.pdbx_seq_one_letter_code
_entity_poly.pdbx_strand_id
1 'polypeptide(L)'
;MLEKKAMEVVRSVKPNIISWISAVIGAALVWWTGLPPLGQALLIVQGADILTGLLCAVTGKSKKTESGKVSSGALLMGVMKKGLEWLVVGVCVSVGGALGMESVCGAAMTYMIATEMVSLVENLEIFGLNVPLLEKLLDVAQGREEQ
;
A
#
# COMPACT_ATOMS: atom_id res chain seq x y z
N MET A 1 -42.98 28.94 7.85
CA MET A 1 -43.09 27.77 8.74
C MET A 1 -42.33 26.55 8.21
N LEU A 2 -42.40 26.25 6.91
CA LEU A 2 -41.67 25.15 6.27
C LEU A 2 -40.15 25.36 6.22
N GLU A 3 -39.66 26.55 5.96
CA GLU A 3 -38.22 26.86 5.96
C GLU A 3 -37.56 26.71 7.34
N LYS A 4 -38.26 27.09 8.42
CA LYS A 4 -37.71 26.82 9.78
C LYS A 4 -37.58 25.31 10.10
N LYS A 5 -38.58 24.53 9.69
CA LYS A 5 -38.50 23.06 9.84
C LYS A 5 -37.37 22.43 9.00
N ALA A 6 -37.19 22.91 7.76
CA ALA A 6 -36.11 22.42 6.91
C ALA A 6 -34.73 22.74 7.49
N MET A 7 -34.55 23.98 8.02
CA MET A 7 -33.30 24.35 8.70
C MET A 7 -33.05 23.60 10.01
N GLU A 8 -34.11 23.24 10.72
CA GLU A 8 -33.99 22.44 11.94
C GLU A 8 -33.60 20.99 11.64
N VAL A 9 -34.13 20.41 10.57
CA VAL A 9 -33.74 19.06 10.07
C VAL A 9 -32.29 19.05 9.62
N VAL A 10 -31.84 20.05 8.88
CA VAL A 10 -30.42 20.16 8.45
C VAL A 10 -29.48 20.35 9.67
N ARG A 11 -29.94 21.04 10.71
CA ARG A 11 -29.16 21.27 11.92
C ARG A 11 -29.12 20.09 12.89
N SER A 12 -30.05 19.14 12.73
CA SER A 12 -30.16 17.95 13.62
C SER A 12 -29.35 16.74 13.16
N VAL A 13 -28.81 16.78 11.95
CA VAL A 13 -27.93 15.71 11.44
C VAL A 13 -26.54 15.90 12.04
N LYS A 14 -26.40 15.58 13.31
CA LYS A 14 -25.05 15.33 13.86
C LYS A 14 -24.49 14.12 13.13
N PRO A 15 -23.35 14.24 12.41
CA PRO A 15 -22.75 13.08 11.78
C PRO A 15 -22.45 12.07 12.88
N ASN A 16 -23.12 10.92 12.82
CA ASN A 16 -22.83 9.84 13.74
C ASN A 16 -21.54 9.13 13.28
N ILE A 17 -20.95 8.33 14.12
CA ILE A 17 -19.71 7.61 13.83
C ILE A 17 -19.82 6.78 12.53
N ILE A 18 -21.00 6.26 12.21
CA ILE A 18 -21.29 5.49 11.00
C ILE A 18 -21.13 6.38 9.76
N SER A 19 -21.63 7.63 9.80
CA SER A 19 -21.47 8.57 8.69
C SER A 19 -20.01 8.91 8.42
N TRP A 20 -19.21 9.08 9.47
CA TRP A 20 -17.76 9.29 9.33
C TRP A 20 -17.07 8.08 8.75
N ILE A 21 -17.37 6.87 9.24
CA ILE A 21 -16.82 5.61 8.71
C ILE A 21 -17.20 5.46 7.23
N SER A 22 -18.46 5.70 6.88
CA SER A 22 -18.93 5.61 5.49
C SER A 22 -18.24 6.62 4.58
N ALA A 23 -18.01 7.85 5.05
CA ALA A 23 -17.30 8.88 4.30
C ALA A 23 -15.83 8.49 4.06
N VAL A 24 -15.14 7.95 5.06
CA VAL A 24 -13.77 7.49 4.95
C VAL A 24 -13.66 6.31 3.98
N ILE A 25 -14.55 5.33 4.10
CA ILE A 25 -14.60 4.17 3.18
C ILE A 25 -14.88 4.65 1.75
N GLY A 26 -15.86 5.53 1.57
CA GLY A 26 -16.19 6.08 0.26
C GLY A 26 -15.01 6.83 -0.37
N ALA A 27 -14.33 7.67 0.39
CA ALA A 27 -13.14 8.38 -0.06
C ALA A 27 -11.99 7.41 -0.43
N ALA A 28 -11.79 6.38 0.37
CA ALA A 28 -10.78 5.34 0.10
C ALA A 28 -11.09 4.56 -1.18
N LEU A 29 -12.37 4.23 -1.44
CA LEU A 29 -12.79 3.55 -2.66
C LEU A 29 -12.60 4.42 -3.90
N VAL A 30 -12.99 5.71 -3.83
CA VAL A 30 -12.79 6.67 -4.93
C VAL A 30 -11.29 6.84 -5.22
N TRP A 31 -10.49 6.98 -4.18
CA TRP A 31 -9.03 7.05 -4.33
C TRP A 31 -8.46 5.79 -4.96
N TRP A 32 -8.88 4.60 -4.47
CA TRP A 32 -8.46 3.31 -5.01
C TRP A 32 -8.77 3.18 -6.51
N THR A 33 -9.99 3.51 -6.93
CA THR A 33 -10.40 3.41 -8.34
C THR A 33 -9.69 4.43 -9.24
N GLY A 34 -9.18 5.52 -8.67
CA GLY A 34 -8.39 6.53 -9.38
C GLY A 34 -6.91 6.15 -9.56
N LEU A 35 -6.43 5.10 -8.89
CA LEU A 35 -5.05 4.65 -9.04
C LEU A 35 -4.85 3.90 -10.36
N PRO A 36 -3.70 4.09 -11.04
CA PRO A 36 -3.33 3.23 -12.16
C PRO A 36 -3.17 1.77 -11.71
N PRO A 37 -3.33 0.77 -12.61
CA PRO A 37 -3.24 -0.65 -12.24
C PRO A 37 -1.95 -1.03 -11.48
N LEU A 38 -0.80 -0.48 -11.88
CA LEU A 38 0.47 -0.69 -11.16
C LEU A 38 0.45 -0.06 -9.76
N GLY A 39 -0.22 1.08 -9.57
CA GLY A 39 -0.40 1.69 -8.25
C GLY A 39 -1.28 0.82 -7.34
N GLN A 40 -2.34 0.22 -7.88
CA GLN A 40 -3.18 -0.73 -7.13
C GLN A 40 -2.38 -1.98 -6.74
N ALA A 41 -1.60 -2.54 -7.68
CA ALA A 41 -0.72 -3.68 -7.41
C ALA A 41 0.31 -3.36 -6.32
N LEU A 42 0.96 -2.19 -6.40
CA LEU A 42 1.93 -1.73 -5.39
C LEU A 42 1.27 -1.67 -4.00
N LEU A 43 0.08 -1.10 -3.89
CA LEU A 43 -0.62 -1.01 -2.61
C LEU A 43 -0.97 -2.39 -2.02
N ILE A 44 -1.40 -3.33 -2.86
CA ILE A 44 -1.69 -4.71 -2.42
C ILE A 44 -0.43 -5.38 -1.88
N VAL A 45 0.68 -5.31 -2.63
CA VAL A 45 1.94 -5.95 -2.23
C VAL A 45 2.50 -5.31 -0.96
N GLN A 46 2.46 -3.98 -0.85
CA GLN A 46 2.87 -3.27 0.37
C GLN A 46 2.02 -3.65 1.58
N GLY A 47 0.70 -3.79 1.41
CA GLY A 47 -0.19 -4.25 2.47
C GLY A 47 0.16 -5.66 2.93
N ALA A 48 0.41 -6.57 1.99
CA ALA A 48 0.83 -7.94 2.27
C ALA A 48 2.20 -8.00 2.97
N ASP A 49 3.18 -7.19 2.54
CA ASP A 49 4.50 -7.08 3.20
C ASP A 49 4.37 -6.56 4.64
N ILE A 50 3.56 -5.53 4.87
CA ILE A 50 3.31 -5.01 6.22
C ILE A 50 2.70 -6.08 7.12
N LEU A 51 1.67 -6.78 6.65
CA LEU A 51 0.97 -7.81 7.43
C LEU A 51 1.91 -8.97 7.75
N THR A 52 2.64 -9.50 6.77
CA THR A 52 3.57 -10.61 6.99
C THR A 52 4.76 -10.20 7.85
N GLY A 53 5.32 -9.00 7.65
CA GLY A 53 6.37 -8.45 8.49
C GLY A 53 5.94 -8.25 9.94
N LEU A 54 4.69 -7.81 10.17
CA LEU A 54 4.11 -7.69 11.51
C LEU A 54 3.94 -9.06 12.16
N LEU A 55 3.47 -10.08 11.42
CA LEU A 55 3.38 -11.45 11.89
C LEU A 55 4.76 -12.00 12.30
N CYS A 56 5.80 -11.76 11.50
CA CYS A 56 7.18 -12.11 11.86
C CYS A 56 7.62 -11.43 13.16
N ALA A 57 7.31 -10.16 13.35
CA ALA A 57 7.69 -9.41 14.54
C ALA A 57 6.93 -9.86 15.79
N VAL A 58 5.62 -10.14 15.69
CA VAL A 58 4.80 -10.65 16.80
C VAL A 58 5.26 -12.04 17.24
N THR A 59 5.69 -12.88 16.29
CA THR A 59 6.23 -14.23 16.59
C THR A 59 7.70 -14.22 16.99
N GLY A 60 8.34 -13.05 17.10
CA GLY A 60 9.75 -12.93 17.50
C GLY A 60 10.75 -13.39 16.43
N LYS A 61 10.32 -13.45 15.16
CA LYS A 61 11.13 -13.95 14.04
C LYS A 61 11.50 -12.84 13.01
N SER A 62 11.26 -11.57 13.33
CA SER A 62 11.56 -10.47 12.41
C SER A 62 13.06 -10.35 12.14
N LYS A 63 13.45 -10.33 10.86
CA LYS A 63 14.83 -10.03 10.44
C LYS A 63 15.15 -8.53 10.51
N LYS A 64 14.15 -7.67 10.68
CA LYS A 64 14.28 -6.19 10.69
C LYS A 64 14.66 -5.62 12.06
N THR A 65 14.75 -6.45 13.10
CA THR A 65 15.11 -6.04 14.46
C THR A 65 16.06 -7.06 15.09
N GLU A 66 17.05 -6.60 15.86
CA GLU A 66 18.01 -7.48 16.55
C GLU A 66 17.32 -8.46 17.51
N SER A 67 16.23 -8.02 18.15
CA SER A 67 15.46 -8.86 19.09
C SER A 67 14.48 -9.80 18.39
N GLY A 68 14.28 -9.68 17.07
CA GLY A 68 13.23 -10.37 16.32
C GLY A 68 11.80 -9.90 16.62
N LYS A 69 11.62 -9.01 17.61
CA LYS A 69 10.31 -8.58 18.13
C LYS A 69 9.86 -7.24 17.51
N VAL A 70 8.61 -6.89 17.79
CA VAL A 70 8.03 -5.61 17.38
C VAL A 70 8.84 -4.45 17.96
N SER A 71 9.26 -3.54 17.09
CA SER A 71 9.93 -2.29 17.44
C SER A 71 9.18 -1.12 16.82
N SER A 72 8.79 -0.15 17.64
CA SER A 72 8.09 1.06 17.18
C SER A 72 8.95 1.85 16.18
N GLY A 73 10.27 1.89 16.36
CA GLY A 73 11.20 2.54 15.45
C GLY A 73 11.23 1.85 14.08
N ALA A 74 11.32 0.51 14.05
CA ALA A 74 11.30 -0.26 12.81
C ALA A 74 9.97 -0.12 12.07
N LEU A 75 8.84 -0.12 12.77
CA LEU A 75 7.52 0.11 12.19
C LEU A 75 7.42 1.51 11.59
N LEU A 76 7.83 2.54 12.33
CA LEU A 76 7.80 3.92 11.85
C LEU A 76 8.65 4.09 10.59
N MET A 77 9.87 3.56 10.58
CA MET A 77 10.74 3.60 9.40
C MET A 77 10.14 2.88 8.20
N GLY A 78 9.49 1.73 8.40
CA GLY A 78 8.77 1.01 7.36
C GLY A 78 7.62 1.83 6.76
N VAL A 79 6.80 2.45 7.61
CA VAL A 79 5.70 3.32 7.17
C VAL A 79 6.22 4.56 6.45
N MET A 80 7.27 5.20 6.96
CA MET A 80 7.89 6.36 6.31
C MET A 80 8.42 6.01 4.92
N LYS A 81 9.13 4.89 4.78
CA LYS A 81 9.62 4.41 3.47
C LYS A 81 8.47 4.28 2.47
N LYS A 82 7.39 3.60 2.84
CA LYS A 82 6.22 3.42 1.98
C LYS A 82 5.52 4.75 1.67
N GLY A 83 5.48 5.68 2.60
CA GLY A 83 5.01 7.05 2.36
C GLY A 83 5.84 7.79 1.32
N LEU A 84 7.17 7.68 1.37
CA LEU A 84 8.07 8.27 0.36
C LEU A 84 7.91 7.62 -1.01
N GLU A 85 7.71 6.31 -1.08
CA GLU A 85 7.41 5.60 -2.34
C GLU A 85 6.11 6.13 -2.97
N TRP A 86 5.06 6.36 -2.18
CA TRP A 86 3.82 6.96 -2.67
C TRP A 86 3.99 8.42 -3.10
N LEU A 87 4.87 9.17 -2.46
CA LEU A 87 5.22 10.52 -2.92
C LEU A 87 5.88 10.46 -4.29
N VAL A 88 6.82 9.52 -4.51
CA VAL A 88 7.44 9.31 -5.83
C VAL A 88 6.40 8.90 -6.88
N VAL A 89 5.48 7.99 -6.56
CA VAL A 89 4.38 7.60 -7.45
C VAL A 89 3.54 8.82 -7.83
N GLY A 90 3.18 9.66 -6.85
CA GLY A 90 2.41 10.89 -7.09
C GLY A 90 3.12 11.87 -8.03
N VAL A 91 4.42 12.07 -7.82
CA VAL A 91 5.27 12.89 -8.72
C VAL A 91 5.32 12.26 -10.10
N CYS A 92 5.59 10.96 -10.22
CA CYS A 92 5.63 10.26 -11.49
C CYS A 92 4.32 10.41 -12.26
N VAL A 93 3.18 10.15 -11.63
CA VAL A 93 1.87 10.25 -12.31
C VAL A 93 1.58 11.68 -12.75
N SER A 94 1.88 12.67 -11.90
CA SER A 94 1.59 14.08 -12.21
C SER A 94 2.53 14.66 -13.26
N VAL A 95 3.84 14.47 -13.09
CA VAL A 95 4.85 15.04 -13.99
C VAL A 95 5.02 14.17 -15.24
N GLY A 96 5.02 12.85 -15.08
CA GLY A 96 5.15 11.91 -16.18
C GLY A 96 4.03 12.03 -17.20
N GLY A 97 2.77 12.16 -16.72
CA GLY A 97 1.63 12.41 -17.59
C GLY A 97 1.74 13.75 -18.33
N ALA A 98 2.21 14.81 -17.66
CA ALA A 98 2.40 16.13 -18.29
C ALA A 98 3.53 16.14 -19.36
N LEU A 99 4.52 15.25 -19.23
CA LEU A 99 5.68 15.17 -20.12
C LEU A 99 5.59 14.01 -21.14
N GLY A 100 4.53 13.21 -21.12
CA GLY A 100 4.40 12.02 -21.96
C GLY A 100 5.41 10.91 -21.60
N MET A 101 5.75 10.79 -20.32
CA MET A 101 6.76 9.84 -19.80
C MET A 101 6.11 8.71 -18.97
N GLU A 102 4.93 8.25 -19.34
CA GLU A 102 4.17 7.23 -18.63
C GLU A 102 4.96 5.91 -18.47
N SER A 103 5.76 5.55 -19.47
CA SER A 103 6.60 4.35 -19.44
C SER A 103 7.66 4.41 -18.33
N VAL A 104 8.24 5.58 -18.06
CA VAL A 104 9.21 5.78 -16.98
C VAL A 104 8.53 5.61 -15.62
N CYS A 105 7.31 6.14 -15.49
CA CYS A 105 6.51 5.98 -14.28
C CYS A 105 6.12 4.51 -14.05
N GLY A 106 5.76 3.81 -15.13
CA GLY A 106 5.50 2.37 -15.09
C GLY A 106 6.70 1.57 -14.61
N ALA A 107 7.89 1.85 -15.16
CA ALA A 107 9.13 1.20 -14.76
C ALA A 107 9.47 1.46 -13.26
N ALA A 108 9.30 2.70 -12.79
CA ALA A 108 9.52 3.04 -11.38
C ALA A 108 8.56 2.27 -10.45
N MET A 109 7.28 2.21 -10.77
CA MET A 109 6.30 1.43 -9.99
C MET A 109 6.59 -0.07 -10.03
N THR A 110 6.98 -0.62 -11.18
CA THR A 110 7.37 -2.04 -11.31
C THR A 110 8.58 -2.35 -10.43
N TYR A 111 9.59 -1.47 -10.41
CA TYR A 111 10.74 -1.64 -9.53
C TYR A 111 10.33 -1.64 -8.03
N MET A 112 9.45 -0.73 -7.62
CA MET A 112 8.94 -0.70 -6.25
C MET A 112 8.18 -1.98 -5.90
N ILE A 113 7.30 -2.46 -6.80
CA ILE A 113 6.57 -3.73 -6.63
C ILE A 113 7.55 -4.88 -6.45
N ALA A 114 8.58 -4.99 -7.31
CA ALA A 114 9.60 -6.03 -7.20
C ALA A 114 10.32 -6.00 -5.84
N THR A 115 10.67 -4.81 -5.35
CA THR A 115 11.33 -4.64 -4.05
C THR A 115 10.43 -5.10 -2.90
N GLU A 116 9.15 -4.76 -2.93
CA GLU A 116 8.18 -5.17 -1.91
C GLU A 116 7.88 -6.68 -1.98
N MET A 117 7.87 -7.27 -3.18
CA MET A 117 7.72 -8.71 -3.37
C MET A 117 8.89 -9.50 -2.80
N VAL A 118 10.13 -9.02 -2.92
CA VAL A 118 11.29 -9.64 -2.25
C VAL A 118 11.05 -9.71 -0.75
N SER A 119 10.69 -8.58 -0.13
CA SER A 119 10.43 -8.53 1.31
C SER A 119 9.27 -9.46 1.73
N LEU A 120 8.22 -9.53 0.91
CA LEU A 120 7.08 -10.42 1.14
C LEU A 120 7.51 -11.89 1.10
N VAL A 121 8.27 -12.30 0.08
CA VAL A 121 8.79 -13.68 -0.05
C VAL A 121 9.66 -14.03 1.15
N GLU A 122 10.59 -13.16 1.53
CA GLU A 122 11.45 -13.37 2.71
C GLU A 122 10.65 -13.52 4.00
N ASN A 123 9.58 -12.76 4.16
CA ASN A 123 8.69 -12.89 5.31
C ASN A 123 7.93 -14.23 5.32
N LEU A 124 7.48 -14.70 4.15
CA LEU A 124 6.77 -15.98 4.02
C LEU A 124 7.69 -17.17 4.26
N GLU A 125 8.94 -17.12 3.79
CA GLU A 125 9.94 -18.15 4.03
C GLU A 125 10.22 -18.39 5.53
N ILE A 126 10.15 -17.34 6.36
CA ILE A 126 10.31 -17.45 7.82
C ILE A 126 9.26 -18.40 8.43
N PHE A 127 8.09 -18.52 7.80
CA PHE A 127 7.03 -19.44 8.19
C PHE A 127 7.08 -20.78 7.45
N GLY A 128 8.10 -21.01 6.61
CA GLY A 128 8.24 -22.22 5.80
C GLY A 128 7.28 -22.26 4.60
N LEU A 129 6.71 -21.12 4.23
CA LEU A 129 5.86 -20.99 3.05
C LEU A 129 6.73 -20.60 1.86
N ASN A 130 6.99 -21.56 0.99
CA ASN A 130 7.57 -21.30 -0.32
C ASN A 130 6.41 -21.16 -1.32
N VAL A 131 6.36 -20.05 -2.06
CA VAL A 131 5.30 -19.75 -3.02
C VAL A 131 5.93 -19.55 -4.40
N PRO A 132 6.15 -20.62 -5.19
CA PRO A 132 6.84 -20.55 -6.48
C PRO A 132 6.21 -19.56 -7.47
N LEU A 133 4.89 -19.31 -7.34
CA LEU A 133 4.21 -18.31 -8.15
C LEU A 133 4.71 -16.90 -7.85
N LEU A 134 4.97 -16.56 -6.58
CA LEU A 134 5.51 -15.24 -6.21
C LEU A 134 6.95 -15.09 -6.68
N GLU A 135 7.75 -16.16 -6.62
CA GLU A 135 9.12 -16.15 -7.16
C GLU A 135 9.11 -15.89 -8.67
N LYS A 136 8.25 -16.56 -9.43
CA LYS A 136 8.09 -16.30 -10.86
C LYS A 136 7.64 -14.89 -11.17
N LEU A 137 6.67 -14.35 -10.43
CA LEU A 137 6.24 -12.96 -10.59
C LEU A 137 7.37 -11.98 -10.27
N LEU A 138 8.20 -12.30 -9.29
CA LEU A 138 9.37 -11.50 -8.94
C LEU A 138 10.40 -11.52 -10.06
N ASP A 139 10.70 -12.68 -10.65
CA ASP A 139 11.64 -12.82 -11.75
C ASP A 139 11.20 -12.00 -12.96
N VAL A 140 9.91 -12.08 -13.33
CA VAL A 140 9.32 -11.25 -14.39
C VAL A 140 9.44 -9.76 -14.07
N ALA A 141 9.13 -9.35 -12.83
CA ALA A 141 9.22 -7.95 -12.42
C ALA A 141 10.66 -7.42 -12.42
N GLN A 142 11.65 -8.28 -12.22
CA GLN A 142 13.08 -7.94 -12.28
C GLN A 142 13.69 -8.09 -13.68
N GLY A 143 12.90 -8.49 -14.68
CA GLY A 143 13.38 -8.73 -16.04
C GLY A 143 14.28 -9.97 -16.17
N ARG A 144 14.17 -10.90 -15.23
CA ARG A 144 14.83 -12.21 -15.27
C ARG A 144 13.89 -13.20 -15.95
N GLU A 145 13.84 -13.18 -17.28
CA GLU A 145 13.19 -14.27 -18.01
C GLU A 145 14.10 -15.51 -17.94
N GLU A 146 13.51 -16.68 -17.70
CA GLU A 146 14.21 -17.94 -17.84
C GLU A 146 14.74 -18.08 -19.27
N GLN A 147 16.07 -18.11 -19.43
CA GLN A 147 16.72 -18.53 -20.65
C GLN A 147 16.62 -20.03 -20.81
#